data_b52918286cf74dcba23544e5494ccd51
#
_entry.id   b52918286cf74dcba23544e5494ccd51
#
_cell.length_a   1.000
_cell.length_b   1.000
_cell.length_c   1.000
_cell.angle_alpha   90.00
_cell.angle_beta   90.00
_cell.angle_gamma   90.00
#
_symmetry.space_group_name_H-M   'P 1'
#
loop_
_entity.id
_entity.type
_entity.pdbx_description
1 polymer ?
#
loop_
_entity_poly.entity_id
_entity_poly.type
_entity_poly.pdbx_seq_one_letter_code
_entity_poly.pdbx_strand_id
1 'polypeptide(L)'
;FGNIHQHLDLIAGLPNETYDQFRESFNEVYAMQPDQLQLGFLKVLKGSYMAQHAKEYDLVTLDRAPYEVLSTRWLSYDDVLRLKGIEEMVEIYYNSGQFSRTLSYVLPFFDDAFSFYETLASYYKGNNLFDRKHTRLMRYEILRDMLTEFQHDTDACLDEYLIADLYATERIKKRPLWAASETVTKDAAKQLKDRKWRQLHL
;
A
#
# COMPACT_ATOMS: atom_id res chain seq x y z
N PHE A 1 -9.50 21.01 -7.27
CA PHE A 1 -10.11 20.44 -8.49
C PHE A 1 -10.54 18.98 -8.17
N GLY A 2 -11.73 18.78 -7.57
CA GLY A 2 -12.23 17.47 -7.13
C GLY A 2 -12.89 16.60 -8.22
N ASN A 3 -12.72 16.92 -9.50
CA ASN A 3 -13.41 16.24 -10.61
C ASN A 3 -12.47 15.52 -11.59
N ILE A 4 -11.17 15.47 -11.30
CA ILE A 4 -10.18 14.83 -12.16
C ILE A 4 -9.59 13.66 -11.39
N HIS A 5 -9.75 12.45 -11.94
CA HIS A 5 -9.08 11.27 -11.41
C HIS A 5 -7.58 11.36 -11.72
N GLN A 6 -6.76 11.31 -10.69
CA GLN A 6 -5.30 11.39 -10.78
C GLN A 6 -4.69 10.00 -10.61
N HIS A 7 -3.97 9.57 -11.65
CA HIS A 7 -3.18 8.36 -11.64
C HIS A 7 -1.70 8.75 -11.79
N LEU A 8 -0.89 8.42 -10.80
CA LEU A 8 0.55 8.70 -10.81
C LEU A 8 1.33 7.39 -10.79
N ASP A 9 2.38 7.35 -11.61
CA ASP A 9 3.24 6.19 -11.78
C ASP A 9 4.65 6.50 -11.30
N LEU A 10 5.24 5.58 -10.53
CA LEU A 10 6.66 5.56 -10.20
C LEU A 10 7.31 4.33 -10.84
N ILE A 11 8.52 4.48 -11.36
CA ILE A 11 9.27 3.38 -11.98
C ILE A 11 10.56 3.15 -11.20
N ALA A 12 10.64 2.02 -10.50
CA ALA A 12 11.85 1.59 -9.81
C ALA A 12 12.88 0.98 -10.76
N GLY A 13 14.16 1.14 -10.42
CA GLY A 13 15.27 0.57 -11.18
C GLY A 13 15.79 1.44 -12.30
N LEU A 14 15.47 2.73 -12.29
CA LEU A 14 16.06 3.69 -13.20
C LEU A 14 17.56 3.90 -12.89
N PRO A 15 18.40 4.23 -13.91
CA PRO A 15 19.79 4.57 -13.68
C PRO A 15 19.95 5.75 -12.71
N ASN A 16 20.96 5.64 -11.86
CA ASN A 16 21.32 6.63 -10.82
C ASN A 16 20.29 6.78 -9.67
N GLU A 17 19.28 5.93 -9.58
CA GLU A 17 18.32 5.97 -8.50
C GLU A 17 18.61 4.85 -7.49
N THR A 18 18.97 5.22 -6.27
CA THR A 18 19.15 4.32 -5.13
C THR A 18 17.81 4.02 -4.45
N TYR A 19 17.81 3.04 -3.54
CA TYR A 19 16.64 2.71 -2.73
C TYR A 19 16.12 3.90 -1.92
N ASP A 20 17.02 4.68 -1.32
CA ASP A 20 16.65 5.86 -0.52
C ASP A 20 16.07 6.98 -1.39
N GLN A 21 16.62 7.19 -2.59
CA GLN A 21 16.07 8.16 -3.52
C GLN A 21 14.68 7.76 -4.04
N PHE A 22 14.47 6.46 -4.30
CA PHE A 22 13.14 5.98 -4.63
C PHE A 22 12.15 6.17 -3.47
N ARG A 23 12.59 5.95 -2.21
CA ARG A 23 11.80 6.26 -1.02
C ARG A 23 11.38 7.72 -0.95
N GLU A 24 12.31 8.64 -1.21
CA GLU A 24 12.02 10.09 -1.26
C GLU A 24 10.96 10.39 -2.33
N SER A 25 11.17 9.90 -3.56
CA SER A 25 10.22 10.06 -4.68
C SER A 25 8.84 9.50 -4.34
N PHE A 26 8.80 8.32 -3.70
CA PHE A 26 7.55 7.72 -3.26
C PHE A 26 6.80 8.61 -2.26
N ASN A 27 7.49 9.12 -1.25
CA ASN A 27 6.87 9.96 -0.22
C ASN A 27 6.36 11.29 -0.80
N GLU A 28 7.10 11.91 -1.72
CA GLU A 28 6.66 13.12 -2.41
C GLU A 28 5.38 12.88 -3.23
N VAL A 29 5.34 11.79 -4.01
CA VAL A 29 4.17 11.45 -4.82
C VAL A 29 2.99 11.03 -3.95
N TYR A 30 3.24 10.26 -2.88
CA TYR A 30 2.20 9.87 -1.93
C TYR A 30 1.56 11.07 -1.23
N ALA A 31 2.35 12.10 -0.89
CA ALA A 31 1.87 13.34 -0.29
C ALA A 31 0.92 14.14 -1.20
N MET A 32 0.96 13.92 -2.52
CA MET A 32 0.01 14.50 -3.46
C MET A 32 -1.37 13.85 -3.39
N GLN A 33 -1.51 12.72 -2.69
CA GLN A 33 -2.75 11.95 -2.51
C GLN A 33 -3.48 11.63 -3.83
N PRO A 34 -2.79 11.00 -4.81
CA PRO A 34 -3.44 10.63 -6.06
C PRO A 34 -4.56 9.62 -5.81
N ASP A 35 -5.56 9.57 -6.69
CA ASP A 35 -6.62 8.56 -6.61
C ASP A 35 -6.07 7.15 -6.81
N GLN A 36 -4.96 7.03 -7.56
CA GLN A 36 -4.24 5.79 -7.79
C GLN A 36 -2.74 6.04 -7.89
N LEU A 37 -1.96 5.26 -7.17
CA LEU A 37 -0.49 5.27 -7.20
C LEU A 37 0.01 3.91 -7.70
N GLN A 38 0.61 3.88 -8.86
CA GLN A 38 1.18 2.68 -9.44
C GLN A 38 2.70 2.68 -9.27
N LEU A 39 3.22 1.60 -8.68
CA LEU A 39 4.64 1.32 -8.69
C LEU A 39 4.93 0.33 -9.82
N GLY A 40 5.84 0.69 -10.72
CA GLY A 40 6.30 -0.15 -11.79
C GLY A 40 7.80 -0.44 -11.67
N PHE A 41 8.29 -1.34 -12.50
CA PHE A 41 9.72 -1.67 -12.56
C PHE A 41 10.22 -1.48 -13.99
N LEU A 42 11.45 -1.00 -14.12
CA LEU A 42 12.08 -0.78 -15.41
C LEU A 42 12.02 -2.06 -16.25
N LYS A 43 11.53 -1.93 -17.48
CA LYS A 43 11.49 -3.02 -18.49
C LYS A 43 12.52 -2.71 -19.57
N VAL A 44 13.52 -3.57 -19.70
CA VAL A 44 14.62 -3.40 -20.65
C VAL A 44 14.28 -4.10 -21.96
N LEU A 45 13.52 -3.39 -22.81
CA LEU A 45 13.07 -3.94 -24.09
C LEU A 45 14.23 -4.12 -25.07
N LYS A 46 14.20 -5.19 -25.86
CA LYS A 46 15.20 -5.46 -26.90
C LYS A 46 15.29 -4.29 -27.89
N GLY A 47 16.54 -3.84 -28.17
CA GLY A 47 16.80 -2.71 -29.05
C GLY A 47 16.60 -1.33 -28.42
N SER A 48 16.14 -1.22 -27.18
CA SER A 48 16.04 0.06 -26.47
C SER A 48 17.42 0.62 -26.09
N TYR A 49 17.46 1.91 -25.80
CA TYR A 49 18.65 2.56 -25.24
C TYR A 49 19.17 1.84 -23.98
N MET A 50 18.26 1.46 -23.10
CA MET A 50 18.60 0.75 -21.86
C MET A 50 19.24 -0.62 -22.13
N ALA A 51 18.76 -1.34 -23.16
CA ALA A 51 19.35 -2.61 -23.55
C ALA A 51 20.78 -2.44 -24.11
N GLN A 52 21.05 -1.34 -24.83
CA GLN A 52 22.37 -1.02 -25.37
C GLN A 52 23.36 -0.65 -24.27
N HIS A 53 22.89 -0.02 -23.19
CA HIS A 53 23.70 0.46 -22.05
C HIS A 53 23.62 -0.46 -20.82
N ALA A 54 23.02 -1.65 -20.97
CA ALA A 54 22.81 -2.56 -19.85
C ALA A 54 24.09 -2.91 -19.07
N LYS A 55 25.22 -3.06 -19.76
CA LYS A 55 26.53 -3.30 -19.13
C LYS A 55 27.07 -2.08 -18.37
N GLU A 56 26.81 -0.88 -18.87
CA GLU A 56 27.22 0.38 -18.22
C GLU A 56 26.50 0.57 -16.88
N TYR A 57 25.24 0.19 -16.83
CA TYR A 57 24.38 0.35 -15.66
C TYR A 57 24.28 -0.93 -14.81
N ASP A 58 25.06 -1.96 -15.11
CA ASP A 58 25.03 -3.28 -14.47
C ASP A 58 23.60 -3.83 -14.37
N LEU A 59 22.78 -3.64 -15.43
CA LEU A 59 21.40 -4.09 -15.44
C LEU A 59 21.33 -5.61 -15.56
N VAL A 60 20.74 -6.26 -14.58
CA VAL A 60 20.32 -7.66 -14.65
C VAL A 60 18.79 -7.67 -14.84
N THR A 61 18.32 -8.39 -15.84
CA THR A 61 16.91 -8.43 -16.20
C THR A 61 16.42 -9.85 -16.40
N LEU A 62 15.13 -10.05 -16.37
CA LEU A 62 14.53 -11.28 -16.86
C LEU A 62 14.89 -11.48 -18.34
N ASP A 63 15.26 -12.71 -18.73
CA ASP A 63 15.59 -13.11 -20.11
C ASP A 63 14.36 -13.22 -21.02
N ARG A 64 13.16 -13.20 -20.44
CA ARG A 64 11.84 -13.30 -21.08
C ARG A 64 10.96 -12.12 -20.75
N ALA A 65 9.94 -11.90 -21.57
CA ALA A 65 8.95 -10.86 -21.28
C ALA A 65 8.36 -11.02 -19.86
N PRO A 66 8.21 -9.90 -19.13
CA PRO A 66 8.29 -8.50 -19.56
C PRO A 66 9.70 -7.87 -19.58
N TYR A 67 10.78 -8.61 -19.46
CA TYR A 67 12.18 -8.12 -19.42
C TYR A 67 12.43 -7.13 -18.28
N GLU A 68 11.82 -7.40 -17.16
CA GLU A 68 11.84 -6.55 -15.99
C GLU A 68 13.21 -6.63 -15.29
N VAL A 69 13.64 -5.50 -14.74
CA VAL A 69 14.89 -5.39 -13.99
C VAL A 69 14.84 -6.24 -12.72
N LEU A 70 15.94 -6.95 -12.45
CA LEU A 70 16.17 -7.73 -11.23
C LEU A 70 17.17 -7.03 -10.30
N SER A 71 18.15 -6.31 -10.87
CA SER A 71 19.08 -5.46 -10.14
C SER A 71 19.70 -4.45 -11.07
N THR A 72 20.26 -3.39 -10.50
CA THR A 72 21.03 -2.36 -11.20
C THR A 72 22.30 -2.08 -10.40
N ARG A 73 23.16 -1.19 -10.90
CA ARG A 73 24.32 -0.70 -10.12
C ARG A 73 23.91 -0.05 -8.79
N TRP A 74 22.72 0.52 -8.71
CA TRP A 74 22.23 1.32 -7.57
C TRP A 74 21.18 0.61 -6.71
N LEU A 75 20.52 -0.43 -7.26
CA LEU A 75 19.54 -1.26 -6.56
C LEU A 75 19.98 -2.71 -6.59
N SER A 76 20.14 -3.32 -5.43
CA SER A 76 20.39 -4.74 -5.30
C SER A 76 19.14 -5.57 -5.65
N TYR A 77 19.32 -6.87 -5.86
CA TYR A 77 18.19 -7.78 -6.05
C TYR A 77 17.23 -7.80 -4.85
N ASP A 78 17.79 -7.73 -3.64
CA ASP A 78 17.00 -7.70 -2.43
C ASP A 78 16.19 -6.39 -2.31
N ASP A 79 16.75 -5.25 -2.73
CA ASP A 79 16.02 -3.99 -2.79
C ASP A 79 14.84 -4.06 -3.78
N VAL A 80 15.06 -4.65 -4.96
CA VAL A 80 13.97 -4.85 -5.93
C VAL A 80 12.87 -5.75 -5.35
N LEU A 81 13.23 -6.82 -4.64
CA LEU A 81 12.24 -7.68 -3.97
C LEU A 81 11.48 -6.94 -2.86
N ARG A 82 12.14 -6.07 -2.10
CA ARG A 82 11.50 -5.23 -1.09
C ARG A 82 10.50 -4.26 -1.73
N LEU A 83 10.90 -3.59 -2.80
CA LEU A 83 10.03 -2.68 -3.56
C LEU A 83 8.82 -3.40 -4.17
N LYS A 84 8.97 -4.65 -4.63
CA LYS A 84 7.83 -5.47 -5.08
C LYS A 84 6.84 -5.78 -3.96
N GLY A 85 7.34 -6.03 -2.77
CA GLY A 85 6.47 -6.18 -1.60
C GLY A 85 5.70 -4.90 -1.30
N ILE A 86 6.36 -3.74 -1.39
CA ILE A 86 5.72 -2.42 -1.19
C ILE A 86 4.67 -2.15 -2.28
N GLU A 87 4.99 -2.43 -3.55
CA GLU A 87 4.03 -2.34 -4.67
C GLU A 87 2.73 -3.08 -4.35
N GLU A 88 2.83 -4.34 -3.93
CA GLU A 88 1.66 -5.15 -3.60
C GLU A 88 0.87 -4.58 -2.40
N MET A 89 1.55 -4.04 -1.40
CA MET A 89 0.88 -3.40 -0.27
C MET A 89 0.16 -2.11 -0.68
N VAL A 90 0.75 -1.30 -1.53
CA VAL A 90 0.10 -0.10 -2.09
C VAL A 90 -1.14 -0.49 -2.88
N GLU A 91 -1.07 -1.51 -3.73
CA GLU A 91 -2.22 -1.99 -4.50
C GLU A 91 -3.35 -2.49 -3.59
N ILE A 92 -3.02 -3.27 -2.55
CA ILE A 92 -4.01 -3.86 -1.66
C ILE A 92 -4.62 -2.82 -0.71
N TYR A 93 -3.82 -1.91 -0.16
CA TYR A 93 -4.25 -1.06 0.95
C TYR A 93 -4.53 0.39 0.55
N TYR A 94 -3.84 0.93 -0.45
CA TYR A 94 -4.10 2.27 -0.96
C TYR A 94 -5.07 2.27 -2.15
N ASN A 95 -4.67 1.64 -3.26
CA ASN A 95 -5.40 1.69 -4.52
C ASN A 95 -6.80 1.04 -4.44
N SER A 96 -6.99 0.11 -3.52
CA SER A 96 -8.31 -0.50 -3.30
C SER A 96 -9.36 0.47 -2.74
N GLY A 97 -8.94 1.60 -2.15
CA GLY A 97 -9.80 2.56 -1.48
C GLY A 97 -10.51 2.03 -0.22
N GLN A 98 -10.17 0.80 0.23
CA GLN A 98 -10.86 0.14 1.34
C GLN A 98 -10.49 0.72 2.71
N PHE A 99 -9.31 1.32 2.83
CA PHE A 99 -8.68 1.66 4.11
C PHE A 99 -8.44 3.17 4.29
N SER A 100 -9.19 4.02 3.60
CA SER A 100 -8.92 5.47 3.53
C SER A 100 -8.85 6.14 4.89
N ARG A 101 -9.80 5.81 5.79
CA ARG A 101 -9.85 6.38 7.15
C ARG A 101 -8.77 5.76 8.03
N THR A 102 -8.62 4.46 7.94
CA THR A 102 -7.58 3.72 8.69
C THR A 102 -6.20 4.22 8.34
N LEU A 103 -5.87 4.38 7.04
CA LEU A 103 -4.59 4.92 6.61
C LEU A 103 -4.36 6.33 7.12
N SER A 104 -5.37 7.20 7.06
CA SER A 104 -5.27 8.57 7.60
C SER A 104 -4.97 8.60 9.11
N TYR A 105 -5.47 7.60 9.85
CA TYR A 105 -5.21 7.47 11.28
C TYR A 105 -3.83 6.90 11.59
N VAL A 106 -3.40 5.86 10.86
CA VAL A 106 -2.19 5.11 11.23
C VAL A 106 -0.89 5.69 10.66
N LEU A 107 -0.93 6.34 9.50
CA LEU A 107 0.28 6.88 8.86
C LEU A 107 1.07 7.85 9.76
N PRO A 108 0.44 8.72 10.57
CA PRO A 108 1.16 9.61 11.48
C PRO A 108 1.99 8.90 12.57
N PHE A 109 1.81 7.60 12.78
CA PHE A 109 2.61 6.81 13.73
C PHE A 109 3.91 6.27 13.13
N PHE A 110 4.11 6.43 11.83
CA PHE A 110 5.31 6.04 11.10
C PHE A 110 6.11 7.26 10.68
N ASP A 111 7.41 7.09 10.45
CA ASP A 111 8.30 8.17 10.02
C ASP A 111 7.82 8.81 8.70
N ASP A 112 7.34 7.98 7.78
CA ASP A 112 6.76 8.37 6.51
C ASP A 112 5.87 7.25 5.93
N ALA A 113 5.18 7.56 4.82
CA ALA A 113 4.31 6.60 4.16
C ALA A 113 5.06 5.36 3.64
N PHE A 114 6.27 5.55 3.10
CA PHE A 114 7.09 4.44 2.62
C PHE A 114 7.41 3.45 3.74
N SER A 115 7.80 3.94 4.92
CA SER A 115 8.10 3.11 6.10
C SER A 115 6.91 2.26 6.54
N PHE A 116 5.69 2.82 6.46
CA PHE A 116 4.48 2.06 6.75
C PHE A 116 4.32 0.88 5.77
N TYR A 117 4.39 1.12 4.46
CA TYR A 117 4.24 0.07 3.46
C TYR A 117 5.39 -0.94 3.49
N GLU A 118 6.60 -0.51 3.80
CA GLU A 118 7.75 -1.38 3.98
C GLU A 118 7.57 -2.31 5.20
N THR A 119 7.08 -1.78 6.31
CA THR A 119 6.76 -2.56 7.52
C THR A 119 5.66 -3.57 7.22
N LEU A 120 4.61 -3.15 6.53
CA LEU A 120 3.52 -4.03 6.15
C LEU A 120 3.99 -5.15 5.19
N ALA A 121 4.82 -4.82 4.19
CA ALA A 121 5.42 -5.81 3.29
C ALA A 121 6.32 -6.80 4.05
N SER A 122 7.08 -6.32 5.03
CA SER A 122 7.92 -7.16 5.89
C SER A 122 7.07 -8.11 6.75
N TYR A 123 5.96 -7.63 7.30
CA TYR A 123 5.00 -8.45 8.03
C TYR A 123 4.38 -9.54 7.14
N TYR A 124 3.98 -9.18 5.91
CA TYR A 124 3.47 -10.13 4.92
C TYR A 124 4.50 -11.21 4.59
N LYS A 125 5.75 -10.83 4.38
CA LYS A 125 6.85 -11.76 4.10
C LYS A 125 7.11 -12.68 5.29
N GLY A 126 7.22 -12.14 6.49
CA GLY A 126 7.49 -12.90 7.72
C GLY A 126 6.43 -13.95 8.05
N ASN A 127 5.17 -13.67 7.69
CA ASN A 127 4.04 -14.54 7.94
C ASN A 127 3.62 -15.39 6.72
N ASN A 128 4.40 -15.40 5.63
CA ASN A 128 4.12 -16.12 4.38
C ASN A 128 2.73 -15.78 3.80
N LEU A 129 2.36 -14.51 3.84
CA LEU A 129 1.03 -14.04 3.41
C LEU A 129 0.99 -13.76 1.89
N PHE A 130 2.11 -13.48 1.23
CA PHE A 130 2.16 -13.24 -0.21
C PHE A 130 1.72 -14.45 -1.05
N ASP A 131 1.96 -15.65 -0.56
CA ASP A 131 1.62 -16.89 -1.26
C ASP A 131 0.14 -17.30 -1.14
N ARG A 132 -0.69 -16.48 -0.51
CA ARG A 132 -2.09 -16.80 -0.20
C ARG A 132 -3.03 -15.71 -0.71
N LYS A 133 -4.19 -16.14 -1.21
CA LYS A 133 -5.28 -15.19 -1.51
C LYS A 133 -6.00 -14.82 -0.22
N HIS A 134 -6.13 -13.53 0.03
CA HIS A 134 -6.84 -13.01 1.19
C HIS A 134 -8.20 -12.45 0.77
N THR A 135 -9.24 -12.80 1.54
CA THR A 135 -10.54 -12.11 1.41
C THR A 135 -10.39 -10.66 1.86
N ARG A 136 -11.32 -9.81 1.46
CA ARG A 136 -11.32 -8.41 1.91
C ARG A 136 -11.33 -8.31 3.43
N LEU A 137 -12.15 -9.11 4.11
CA LEU A 137 -12.19 -9.14 5.58
C LEU A 137 -10.84 -9.53 6.20
N MET A 138 -10.18 -10.56 5.67
CA MET A 138 -8.85 -10.96 6.16
C MET A 138 -7.80 -9.86 6.04
N ARG A 139 -7.90 -8.97 5.04
CA ARG A 139 -6.99 -7.82 4.92
C ARG A 139 -7.11 -6.86 6.11
N TYR A 140 -8.33 -6.65 6.63
CA TYR A 140 -8.54 -5.86 7.84
C TYR A 140 -7.93 -6.53 9.07
N GLU A 141 -8.08 -7.86 9.19
CA GLU A 141 -7.50 -8.64 10.27
C GLU A 141 -5.97 -8.58 10.23
N ILE A 142 -5.37 -8.80 9.05
CA ILE A 142 -3.91 -8.74 8.87
C ILE A 142 -3.37 -7.36 9.22
N LEU A 143 -4.01 -6.29 8.73
CA LEU A 143 -3.57 -4.92 9.04
C LEU A 143 -3.66 -4.64 10.55
N ARG A 144 -4.77 -5.06 11.18
CA ARG A 144 -4.96 -4.94 12.63
C ARG A 144 -3.87 -5.68 13.41
N ASP A 145 -3.62 -6.94 13.05
CA ASP A 145 -2.64 -7.80 13.73
C ASP A 145 -1.23 -7.20 13.62
N MET A 146 -0.84 -6.73 12.42
CA MET A 146 0.43 -6.06 12.20
C MET A 146 0.56 -4.81 13.09
N LEU A 147 -0.44 -3.94 13.10
CA LEU A 147 -0.40 -2.70 13.89
C LEU A 147 -0.38 -2.98 15.39
N THR A 148 -1.09 -4.00 15.84
CA THR A 148 -1.08 -4.43 17.25
C THR A 148 0.28 -4.99 17.66
N GLU A 149 0.91 -5.81 16.80
CA GLU A 149 2.23 -6.38 17.05
C GLU A 149 3.31 -5.30 17.17
N PHE A 150 3.25 -4.27 16.32
CA PHE A 150 4.18 -3.15 16.37
C PHE A 150 3.80 -2.06 17.39
N GLN A 151 2.75 -2.29 18.20
CA GLN A 151 2.30 -1.39 19.28
C GLN A 151 2.01 0.05 18.82
N HIS A 152 1.55 0.20 17.57
CA HIS A 152 1.21 1.50 17.02
C HIS A 152 -0.21 2.00 17.40
N ASP A 153 -1.03 1.14 18.04
CA ASP A 153 -2.34 1.55 18.56
C ASP A 153 -2.32 1.63 20.08
N THR A 154 -2.13 2.82 20.60
CA THR A 154 -2.16 3.07 22.05
C THR A 154 -3.56 3.45 22.55
N ASP A 155 -4.47 3.87 21.68
CA ASP A 155 -5.72 4.54 22.08
C ASP A 155 -6.97 3.70 21.81
N ALA A 156 -6.84 2.43 21.41
CA ALA A 156 -7.96 1.53 21.02
C ALA A 156 -8.89 2.10 19.92
N CYS A 157 -8.46 3.17 19.21
CA CYS A 157 -9.23 3.76 18.13
C CYS A 157 -9.08 3.01 16.80
N LEU A 158 -8.02 2.22 16.65
CA LEU A 158 -7.74 1.46 15.42
C LEU A 158 -8.94 0.61 14.98
N ASP A 159 -9.51 -0.14 15.91
CA ASP A 159 -10.66 -1.01 15.62
C ASP A 159 -11.86 -0.21 15.10
N GLU A 160 -12.08 1.01 15.59
CA GLU A 160 -13.17 1.87 15.13
C GLU A 160 -12.93 2.39 13.70
N TYR A 161 -11.70 2.78 13.36
CA TYR A 161 -11.35 3.17 11.99
C TYR A 161 -11.47 2.02 11.01
N LEU A 162 -10.95 0.83 11.37
CA LEU A 162 -11.07 -0.39 10.56
C LEU A 162 -12.53 -0.76 10.33
N ILE A 163 -13.38 -0.68 11.37
CA ILE A 163 -14.81 -0.97 11.25
C ILE A 163 -15.51 0.08 10.39
N ALA A 164 -15.17 1.37 10.57
CA ALA A 164 -15.75 2.43 9.76
C ALA A 164 -15.48 2.24 8.27
N ASP A 165 -14.26 1.88 7.91
CA ASP A 165 -13.89 1.57 6.52
C ASP A 165 -14.57 0.28 6.02
N LEU A 166 -14.60 -0.76 6.86
CA LEU A 166 -15.24 -2.03 6.53
C LEU A 166 -16.74 -1.86 6.25
N TYR A 167 -17.45 -1.11 7.06
CA TYR A 167 -18.90 -0.83 6.84
C TYR A 167 -19.16 0.16 5.70
N ALA A 168 -18.20 1.00 5.35
CA ALA A 168 -18.34 1.89 4.21
C ALA A 168 -18.24 1.14 2.88
N THR A 169 -17.41 0.11 2.82
CA THR A 169 -17.06 -0.62 1.59
C THR A 169 -17.78 -1.96 1.43
N GLU A 170 -18.15 -2.62 2.53
CA GLU A 170 -18.69 -3.98 2.51
C GLU A 170 -20.08 -4.11 3.17
N ARG A 171 -20.91 -5.00 2.61
CA ARG A 171 -22.17 -5.41 3.22
C ARG A 171 -21.93 -6.60 4.16
N ILE A 172 -21.58 -6.32 5.42
CA ILE A 172 -21.27 -7.37 6.38
C ILE A 172 -22.55 -7.85 7.07
N LYS A 173 -22.73 -9.17 7.11
CA LYS A 173 -23.87 -9.81 7.80
C LYS A 173 -23.58 -10.01 9.29
N LYS A 174 -22.33 -10.27 9.65
CA LYS A 174 -21.88 -10.46 11.03
C LYS A 174 -20.67 -9.59 11.29
N ARG A 175 -20.68 -8.93 12.45
CA ARG A 175 -19.56 -8.13 12.92
C ARG A 175 -18.34 -9.04 13.18
N PRO A 176 -17.11 -8.60 12.80
CA PRO A 176 -15.89 -9.32 13.15
C PRO A 176 -15.73 -9.46 14.67
N LEU A 177 -15.18 -10.59 15.12
CA LEU A 177 -15.02 -10.89 16.55
C LEU A 177 -14.04 -9.93 17.25
N TRP A 178 -13.07 -9.40 16.50
CA TRP A 178 -12.08 -8.45 17.00
C TRP A 178 -12.63 -7.02 17.21
N ALA A 179 -13.79 -6.74 16.65
CA ALA A 179 -14.39 -5.43 16.74
C ALA A 179 -14.95 -5.17 18.16
N ALA A 180 -14.59 -4.03 18.77
CA ALA A 180 -15.02 -3.65 20.11
C ALA A 180 -16.57 -3.60 20.29
N SER A 181 -17.03 -3.49 21.52
CA SER A 181 -18.43 -3.72 21.93
C SER A 181 -19.51 -2.99 21.10
N GLU A 182 -20.68 -3.63 20.97
CA GLU A 182 -21.82 -3.20 20.11
C GLU A 182 -22.33 -1.76 20.31
N THR A 183 -22.02 -1.08 21.39
CA THR A 183 -22.66 0.19 21.77
C THR A 183 -22.18 1.37 20.93
N VAL A 184 -20.88 1.47 20.68
CA VAL A 184 -20.29 2.58 19.91
C VAL A 184 -20.55 2.41 18.41
N THR A 185 -20.60 1.18 17.93
CA THR A 185 -20.72 0.88 16.49
C THR A 185 -22.13 0.95 15.94
N LYS A 186 -23.19 0.79 16.75
CA LYS A 186 -24.55 0.98 16.24
C LYS A 186 -24.78 2.44 15.83
N ASP A 187 -24.24 3.38 16.56
CA ASP A 187 -24.33 4.80 16.23
C ASP A 187 -23.43 5.19 15.06
N ALA A 188 -22.19 4.69 15.01
CA ALA A 188 -21.30 4.90 13.88
C ALA A 188 -21.81 4.23 12.58
N ALA A 189 -22.34 3.00 12.65
CA ALA A 189 -22.94 2.33 11.51
C ALA A 189 -24.25 3.00 11.05
N LYS A 190 -25.02 3.61 11.96
CA LYS A 190 -26.20 4.38 11.62
C LYS A 190 -25.83 5.69 10.93
N GLN A 191 -24.81 6.39 11.43
CA GLN A 191 -24.28 7.61 10.80
C GLN A 191 -23.69 7.33 9.42
N LEU A 192 -22.94 6.21 9.24
CA LEU A 192 -22.39 5.79 7.95
C LEU A 192 -23.47 5.39 6.92
N LYS A 193 -24.64 4.94 7.39
CA LYS A 193 -25.79 4.62 6.52
C LYS A 193 -26.60 5.85 6.13
N ASP A 194 -26.44 6.95 6.83
CA ASP A 194 -27.12 8.19 6.49
C ASP A 194 -26.53 8.79 5.21
N ARG A 195 -27.36 8.90 4.15
CA ARG A 195 -26.94 9.47 2.86
C ARG A 195 -26.36 10.88 2.99
N LYS A 196 -26.90 11.69 3.90
CA LYS A 196 -26.40 13.05 4.17
C LYS A 196 -24.99 13.03 4.73
N TRP A 197 -24.70 12.10 5.61
CA TRP A 197 -23.36 11.97 6.20
C TRP A 197 -22.32 11.53 5.16
N ARG A 198 -22.69 10.62 4.24
CA ARG A 198 -21.83 10.22 3.11
C ARG A 198 -21.50 11.37 2.15
N GLN A 199 -22.43 12.31 1.95
CA GLN A 199 -22.21 13.47 1.07
C GLN A 199 -21.37 14.57 1.71
N LEU A 200 -21.25 14.60 3.03
CA LEU A 200 -20.48 15.60 3.77
C LEU A 200 -19.04 15.17 4.08
N HIS A 201 -18.73 13.87 3.94
CA HIS A 201 -17.45 13.26 4.37
C HIS A 201 -16.79 12.39 3.29
N LEU A 202 -17.31 12.38 2.08
CA LEU A 202 -16.71 11.91 0.84
C LEU A 202 -16.47 13.09 -0.09
#